data_3a1dca375155d12eea9a7508f8a0ce30
#
_entry.id   3a1dca375155d12eea9a7508f8a0ce30
#
_cell.length_a   1.000
_cell.length_b   1.000
_cell.length_c   1.000
_cell.angle_alpha   90.00
_cell.angle_beta   90.00
_cell.angle_gamma   90.00
#
_symmetry.space_group_name_H-M   'P 1'
#
loop_
_entity.id
_entity.type
_entity.pdbx_description
1 polymer ?
#
loop_
_entity_poly.entity_id
_entity_poly.type
_entity_poly.pdbx_seq_one_letter_code
_entity_poly.pdbx_strand_id
1 'polypeptide(L)'
;GLAKQACLLARSRGGLMLYCWAVENPDKVRCITGIYPVCNIASYPGLKRACGAYGLTAEELKAQLSKHNPIDRLAPLAKAKVPIFHIHGDKDSVVPLDKNSAIIKERYDKLGGSMTLEIVKGQGHNMWPGWFQSQNLVDFVIKHVKMPTRKP
;
A
#
# COMPACT_ATOMS: atom_id res chain seq x y z
N GLY A 1 -25.61 7.81 -8.48
CA GLY A 1 -24.68 6.79 -8.98
C GLY A 1 -23.43 6.67 -8.10
N LEU A 2 -22.68 5.59 -8.24
CA LEU A 2 -21.43 5.40 -7.51
C LEU A 2 -20.33 6.33 -8.02
N ALA A 3 -19.39 6.70 -7.14
CA ALA A 3 -18.23 7.49 -7.52
C ALA A 3 -17.36 6.74 -8.54
N LYS A 4 -16.81 7.48 -9.51
CA LYS A 4 -15.93 6.90 -10.54
C LYS A 4 -14.55 6.49 -10.00
N GLN A 5 -14.11 7.10 -8.90
CA GLN A 5 -12.83 6.81 -8.24
C GLN A 5 -13.09 6.43 -6.78
N ALA A 6 -12.49 5.33 -6.33
CA ALA A 6 -12.64 4.81 -4.98
C ALA A 6 -11.46 5.22 -4.08
N CYS A 7 -11.75 5.55 -2.81
CA CYS A 7 -10.73 5.56 -1.77
C CYS A 7 -10.53 4.12 -1.29
N LEU A 8 -9.29 3.67 -1.31
CA LEU A 8 -8.94 2.29 -0.97
C LEU A 8 -8.29 2.25 0.42
N LEU A 9 -8.70 1.28 1.23
CA LEU A 9 -8.06 1.02 2.54
C LEU A 9 -7.61 -0.42 2.60
N ALA A 10 -6.33 -0.63 2.89
CA ALA A 10 -5.75 -1.94 3.13
C ALA A 10 -5.23 -2.07 4.55
N ARG A 11 -5.39 -3.26 5.12
CA ARG A 11 -4.72 -3.65 6.35
C ARG A 11 -3.92 -4.94 6.13
N SER A 12 -2.67 -4.98 6.65
CA SER A 12 -1.83 -6.19 6.62
C SER A 12 -1.76 -6.80 5.21
N ARG A 13 -2.01 -8.09 5.03
CA ARG A 13 -2.01 -8.78 3.73
C ARG A 13 -2.92 -8.17 2.67
N GLY A 14 -3.96 -7.45 3.09
CA GLY A 14 -4.82 -6.71 2.16
C GLY A 14 -4.05 -5.72 1.27
N GLY A 15 -2.87 -5.27 1.72
CA GLY A 15 -1.99 -4.42 0.92
C GLY A 15 -1.59 -5.05 -0.40
N LEU A 16 -1.25 -6.36 -0.44
CA LEU A 16 -0.87 -7.05 -1.67
C LEU A 16 -1.99 -7.00 -2.72
N MET A 17 -3.21 -7.36 -2.33
CA MET A 17 -4.36 -7.36 -3.24
C MET A 17 -4.69 -5.94 -3.72
N LEU A 18 -4.73 -4.99 -2.77
CA LEU A 18 -5.08 -3.61 -3.07
C LEU A 18 -4.09 -2.98 -4.05
N TYR A 19 -2.79 -3.08 -3.79
CA TYR A 19 -1.79 -2.48 -4.66
C TYR A 19 -1.70 -3.16 -6.02
N CYS A 20 -1.82 -4.51 -6.09
CA CYS A 20 -1.85 -5.21 -7.36
C CYS A 20 -3.01 -4.73 -8.25
N TRP A 21 -4.20 -4.54 -7.68
CA TRP A 21 -5.33 -4.00 -8.42
C TRP A 21 -5.16 -2.52 -8.77
N ALA A 22 -4.68 -1.72 -7.81
CA ALA A 22 -4.58 -0.27 -7.98
C ALA A 22 -3.58 0.12 -9.09
N VAL A 23 -2.45 -0.58 -9.21
CA VAL A 23 -1.45 -0.29 -10.26
C VAL A 23 -1.97 -0.59 -11.66
N GLU A 24 -2.91 -1.54 -11.81
CA GLU A 24 -3.58 -1.84 -13.08
C GLU A 24 -4.77 -0.90 -13.37
N ASN A 25 -5.30 -0.22 -12.33
CA ASN A 25 -6.48 0.63 -12.44
C ASN A 25 -6.28 2.01 -11.79
N PRO A 26 -5.18 2.72 -12.08
CA PRO A 26 -4.84 3.96 -11.38
C PRO A 26 -5.86 5.08 -11.60
N ASP A 27 -6.56 5.08 -12.73
CA ASP A 27 -7.65 5.99 -13.08
C ASP A 27 -8.90 5.84 -12.19
N LYS A 28 -9.09 4.64 -11.61
CA LYS A 28 -10.22 4.31 -10.71
C LYS A 28 -9.90 4.53 -9.24
N VAL A 29 -8.66 4.91 -8.91
CA VAL A 29 -8.22 5.10 -7.53
C VAL A 29 -8.22 6.58 -7.16
N ARG A 30 -8.96 6.93 -6.11
CA ARG A 30 -9.01 8.29 -5.56
C ARG A 30 -7.81 8.58 -4.67
N CYS A 31 -7.61 7.73 -3.70
CA CYS A 31 -6.47 7.70 -2.79
C CYS A 31 -6.29 6.29 -2.24
N ILE A 32 -5.12 6.01 -1.70
CA ILE A 32 -4.79 4.76 -1.02
C ILE A 32 -4.47 5.07 0.44
N THR A 33 -5.06 4.30 1.35
CA THR A 33 -4.71 4.31 2.77
C THR A 33 -4.29 2.91 3.21
N GLY A 34 -3.34 2.81 4.14
CA GLY A 34 -2.83 1.54 4.64
C GLY A 34 -2.58 1.54 6.14
N ILE A 35 -3.08 0.51 6.82
CA ILE A 35 -2.74 0.21 8.20
C ILE A 35 -1.76 -0.97 8.18
N TYR A 36 -0.48 -0.72 8.47
CA TYR A 36 0.63 -1.68 8.35
C TYR A 36 0.51 -2.61 7.14
N PRO A 37 0.30 -2.07 5.92
CA PRO A 37 0.02 -2.91 4.76
C PRO A 37 1.25 -3.71 4.32
N VAL A 38 1.02 -4.94 3.88
CA VAL A 38 2.06 -5.71 3.18
C VAL A 38 2.20 -5.16 1.76
N CYS A 39 3.40 -4.71 1.44
CA CYS A 39 3.74 -4.17 0.12
C CYS A 39 4.92 -4.89 -0.54
N ASN A 40 5.54 -5.84 0.19
CA ASN A 40 6.69 -6.59 -0.28
C ASN A 40 6.51 -8.09 0.01
N ILE A 41 6.23 -8.85 -1.04
CA ILE A 41 6.00 -10.30 -0.99
C ILE A 41 7.18 -11.04 -0.36
N ALA A 42 8.41 -10.60 -0.64
CA ALA A 42 9.62 -11.24 -0.12
C ALA A 42 9.78 -11.07 1.40
N SER A 43 9.28 -9.96 1.98
CA SER A 43 9.31 -9.74 3.42
C SER A 43 8.20 -10.49 4.15
N TYR A 44 6.99 -10.50 3.59
CA TYR A 44 5.83 -11.21 4.10
C TYR A 44 4.80 -11.42 2.98
N PRO A 45 4.19 -12.58 2.85
CA PRO A 45 4.36 -13.81 3.64
C PRO A 45 5.63 -14.60 3.31
N GLY A 46 6.48 -14.09 2.43
CA GLY A 46 7.64 -14.78 1.87
C GLY A 46 7.28 -15.61 0.63
N LEU A 47 8.26 -15.80 -0.25
CA LEU A 47 8.05 -16.42 -1.57
C LEU A 47 7.41 -17.80 -1.50
N LYS A 48 7.89 -18.65 -0.58
CA LYS A 48 7.37 -20.02 -0.41
C LYS A 48 5.90 -20.09 -0.03
N ARG A 49 5.40 -19.09 0.74
CA ARG A 49 3.98 -19.04 1.15
C ARG A 49 3.11 -18.31 0.13
N ALA A 50 3.70 -17.43 -0.66
CA ALA A 50 2.97 -16.63 -1.63
C ALA A 50 2.81 -17.34 -2.98
N CYS A 51 3.78 -18.13 -3.42
CA CYS A 51 3.89 -18.63 -4.79
C CYS A 51 2.63 -19.32 -5.31
N GLY A 52 1.97 -20.14 -4.48
CA GLY A 52 0.73 -20.83 -4.88
C GLY A 52 -0.42 -19.90 -5.25
N ALA A 53 -0.50 -18.71 -4.63
CA ALA A 53 -1.51 -17.71 -4.99
C ALA A 53 -1.30 -17.07 -6.38
N TYR A 54 -0.09 -17.22 -6.93
CA TYR A 54 0.29 -16.77 -8.27
C TYR A 54 0.35 -17.91 -9.30
N GLY A 55 0.05 -19.15 -8.90
CA GLY A 55 0.18 -20.33 -9.76
C GLY A 55 1.64 -20.65 -10.13
N LEU A 56 2.61 -20.29 -9.28
CA LEU A 56 4.03 -20.37 -9.52
C LEU A 56 4.72 -21.21 -8.43
N THR A 57 5.91 -21.72 -8.74
CA THR A 57 6.87 -22.16 -7.72
C THR A 57 7.54 -20.96 -7.03
N ALA A 58 8.22 -21.19 -5.91
CA ALA A 58 8.92 -20.11 -5.21
C ALA A 58 10.06 -19.50 -6.05
N GLU A 59 10.74 -20.33 -6.84
CA GLU A 59 11.81 -19.95 -7.75
C GLU A 59 11.28 -19.12 -8.93
N GLU A 60 10.17 -19.55 -9.52
CA GLU A 60 9.51 -18.79 -10.60
C GLU A 60 8.97 -17.44 -10.09
N LEU A 61 8.35 -17.43 -8.91
CA LEU A 61 7.90 -16.18 -8.29
C LEU A 61 9.08 -15.24 -8.01
N LYS A 62 10.21 -15.79 -7.53
CA LYS A 62 11.44 -15.02 -7.32
C LYS A 62 11.95 -14.38 -8.62
N ALA A 63 12.01 -15.18 -9.69
CA ALA A 63 12.47 -14.71 -11.01
C ALA A 63 11.56 -13.63 -11.61
N GLN A 64 10.28 -13.62 -11.25
CA GLN A 64 9.27 -12.67 -11.75
C GLN A 64 8.80 -11.67 -10.68
N LEU A 65 9.52 -11.55 -9.57
CA LEU A 65 9.05 -10.79 -8.40
C LEU A 65 8.64 -9.36 -8.74
N SER A 66 9.42 -8.68 -9.57
CA SER A 66 9.14 -7.29 -9.98
C SER A 66 7.81 -7.12 -10.75
N LYS A 67 7.28 -8.21 -11.36
CA LYS A 67 5.98 -8.18 -12.03
C LYS A 67 4.80 -8.25 -11.05
N HIS A 68 5.03 -8.74 -9.84
CA HIS A 68 3.99 -9.02 -8.86
C HIS A 68 4.10 -8.19 -7.58
N ASN A 69 5.31 -7.73 -7.25
CA ASN A 69 5.61 -7.09 -5.98
C ASN A 69 5.18 -5.62 -5.97
N PRO A 70 4.29 -5.18 -5.10
CA PRO A 70 3.81 -3.79 -5.06
C PRO A 70 4.91 -2.73 -5.04
N ILE A 71 5.97 -2.94 -4.24
CA ILE A 71 7.09 -1.98 -4.14
C ILE A 71 7.85 -1.77 -5.46
N ASP A 72 7.68 -2.65 -6.45
CA ASP A 72 8.37 -2.60 -7.75
C ASP A 72 7.46 -2.05 -8.87
N ARG A 73 6.18 -1.75 -8.57
CA ARG A 73 5.16 -1.43 -9.58
C ARG A 73 4.47 -0.08 -9.38
N LEU A 74 5.08 0.85 -8.67
CA LEU A 74 4.44 2.10 -8.24
C LEU A 74 4.28 3.15 -9.34
N ALA A 75 5.00 3.03 -10.46
CA ALA A 75 5.04 4.05 -11.53
C ALA A 75 3.65 4.45 -12.08
N PRO A 76 2.70 3.52 -12.34
CA PRO A 76 1.37 3.91 -12.83
C PRO A 76 0.61 4.80 -11.83
N LEU A 77 0.72 4.49 -10.52
CA LEU A 77 0.09 5.29 -9.46
C LEU A 77 0.71 6.69 -9.36
N ALA A 78 2.05 6.79 -9.46
CA ALA A 78 2.76 8.07 -9.42
C ALA A 78 2.40 8.93 -10.65
N LYS A 79 2.36 8.34 -11.86
CA LYS A 79 1.93 9.03 -13.07
C LYS A 79 0.50 9.56 -12.95
N ALA A 80 -0.40 8.79 -12.35
CA ALA A 80 -1.78 9.20 -12.08
C ALA A 80 -1.91 10.12 -10.85
N LYS A 81 -0.80 10.45 -10.17
CA LYS A 81 -0.77 11.31 -8.98
C LYS A 81 -1.71 10.82 -7.87
N VAL A 82 -1.79 9.51 -7.65
CA VAL A 82 -2.61 8.91 -6.59
C VAL A 82 -2.00 9.23 -5.23
N PRO A 83 -2.66 9.96 -4.34
CA PRO A 83 -2.11 10.24 -3.02
C PRO A 83 -2.20 8.99 -2.13
N ILE A 84 -1.16 8.76 -1.33
CA ILE A 84 -1.04 7.60 -0.44
C ILE A 84 -0.82 8.05 1.00
N PHE A 85 -1.47 7.37 1.94
CA PHE A 85 -1.25 7.52 3.38
C PHE A 85 -1.10 6.14 4.02
N HIS A 86 0.01 5.92 4.73
CA HIS A 86 0.16 4.73 5.58
C HIS A 86 0.36 5.12 7.04
N ILE A 87 -0.23 4.34 7.93
CA ILE A 87 0.08 4.32 9.36
C ILE A 87 0.71 2.97 9.71
N HIS A 88 1.89 2.98 10.36
CA HIS A 88 2.68 1.76 10.58
C HIS A 88 3.48 1.87 11.89
N GLY A 89 3.60 0.77 12.62
CA GLY A 89 4.37 0.71 13.87
C GLY A 89 5.87 0.49 13.62
N ASP A 90 6.71 1.14 14.41
CA ASP A 90 8.17 0.99 14.33
C ASP A 90 8.69 -0.34 14.90
N LYS A 91 7.84 -1.08 15.64
CA LYS A 91 8.12 -2.40 16.22
C LYS A 91 7.40 -3.54 15.53
N ASP A 92 6.91 -3.32 14.31
CA ASP A 92 6.26 -4.37 13.54
C ASP A 92 7.30 -5.41 13.04
N SER A 93 7.34 -6.55 13.71
CA SER A 93 8.22 -7.68 13.37
C SER A 93 7.60 -8.65 12.37
N VAL A 94 6.29 -8.59 12.14
CA VAL A 94 5.56 -9.45 11.18
C VAL A 94 5.62 -8.86 9.78
N VAL A 95 5.30 -7.56 9.68
CA VAL A 95 5.39 -6.78 8.45
C VAL A 95 6.35 -5.62 8.70
N PRO A 96 7.67 -5.84 8.57
CA PRO A 96 8.66 -4.84 8.94
C PRO A 96 8.46 -3.52 8.20
N LEU A 97 8.42 -2.42 8.96
CA LEU A 97 8.21 -1.06 8.44
C LEU A 97 9.21 -0.72 7.32
N ASP A 98 10.50 -0.99 7.55
CA ASP A 98 11.61 -0.72 6.63
C ASP A 98 11.48 -1.46 5.30
N LYS A 99 10.84 -2.63 5.28
CA LYS A 99 10.67 -3.48 4.09
C LYS A 99 9.33 -3.30 3.39
N ASN A 100 8.43 -2.51 3.94
CA ASN A 100 7.09 -2.31 3.41
C ASN A 100 6.77 -0.82 3.25
N SER A 101 6.14 -0.17 4.23
CA SER A 101 5.67 1.22 4.08
C SER A 101 6.80 2.22 3.85
N ALA A 102 7.97 2.03 4.47
CA ALA A 102 9.10 2.94 4.25
C ALA A 102 9.68 2.84 2.83
N ILE A 103 9.80 1.61 2.28
CA ILE A 103 10.23 1.43 0.88
C ILE A 103 9.19 2.00 -0.10
N ILE A 104 7.89 1.80 0.15
CA ILE A 104 6.84 2.43 -0.69
C ILE A 104 7.04 3.93 -0.70
N LYS A 105 7.19 4.56 0.47
CA LYS A 105 7.39 6.01 0.54
C LYS A 105 8.63 6.46 -0.22
N GLU A 106 9.77 5.84 0.02
CA GLU A 106 11.03 6.18 -0.64
C GLU A 106 10.91 6.10 -2.16
N ARG A 107 10.38 4.98 -2.67
CA ARG A 107 10.26 4.75 -4.11
C ARG A 107 9.20 5.62 -4.75
N TYR A 108 8.09 5.84 -4.05
CA TYR A 108 6.98 6.64 -4.54
C TYR A 108 7.36 8.12 -4.66
N ASP A 109 8.07 8.65 -3.66
CA ASP A 109 8.60 10.02 -3.68
C ASP A 109 9.62 10.21 -4.82
N LYS A 110 10.50 9.22 -5.06
CA LYS A 110 11.44 9.23 -6.20
C LYS A 110 10.74 9.26 -7.56
N LEU A 111 9.54 8.70 -7.65
CA LEU A 111 8.70 8.74 -8.85
C LEU A 111 7.87 10.02 -8.97
N GLY A 112 8.02 10.98 -8.05
CA GLY A 112 7.23 12.22 -8.01
C GLY A 112 5.81 12.02 -7.46
N GLY A 113 5.54 10.89 -6.82
CA GLY A 113 4.28 10.64 -6.11
C GLY A 113 4.21 11.38 -4.78
N SER A 114 3.03 11.43 -4.18
CA SER A 114 2.80 12.04 -2.86
C SER A 114 2.37 10.99 -1.85
N MET A 115 3.21 10.71 -0.86
CA MET A 115 2.90 9.78 0.22
C MET A 115 3.20 10.35 1.59
N THR A 116 2.23 10.23 2.49
CA THR A 116 2.40 10.45 3.93
C THR A 116 2.60 9.10 4.63
N LEU A 117 3.62 9.01 5.46
CA LEU A 117 3.86 7.85 6.34
C LEU A 117 3.84 8.31 7.79
N GLU A 118 2.83 7.88 8.53
CA GLU A 118 2.72 8.07 9.97
C GLU A 118 3.33 6.86 10.68
N ILE A 119 4.38 7.10 11.48
CA ILE A 119 5.06 6.06 12.24
C ILE A 119 4.60 6.12 13.69
N VAL A 120 4.01 5.04 14.19
CA VAL A 120 3.53 4.93 15.57
C VAL A 120 4.58 4.24 16.43
N LYS A 121 5.16 5.02 17.35
CA LYS A 121 6.24 4.59 18.22
C LYS A 121 5.81 3.46 19.16
N GLY A 122 6.62 2.42 19.29
CA GLY A 122 6.40 1.29 20.19
C GLY A 122 5.34 0.29 19.73
N GLN A 123 4.66 0.52 18.60
CA GLN A 123 3.61 -0.37 18.13
C GLN A 123 4.13 -1.43 17.14
N GLY A 124 3.58 -2.63 17.26
CA GLY A 124 3.86 -3.77 16.40
C GLY A 124 2.65 -4.16 15.54
N HIS A 125 2.67 -5.40 14.99
CA HIS A 125 1.58 -5.95 14.20
C HIS A 125 0.45 -6.46 15.09
N ASN A 126 -0.34 -5.59 15.66
CA ASN A 126 -1.36 -5.89 16.67
C ASN A 126 -2.71 -5.24 16.35
N MET A 127 -3.67 -5.42 17.24
CA MET A 127 -5.02 -4.84 17.15
C MET A 127 -5.19 -3.63 18.07
N TRP A 128 -4.13 -2.84 18.25
CA TRP A 128 -4.22 -1.61 19.03
C TRP A 128 -5.33 -0.68 18.47
N PRO A 129 -6.25 -0.18 19.31
CA PRO A 129 -7.39 0.61 18.84
C PRO A 129 -7.00 1.87 18.06
N GLY A 130 -5.85 2.47 18.36
CA GLY A 130 -5.36 3.66 17.66
C GLY A 130 -5.15 3.48 16.15
N TRP A 131 -4.97 2.24 15.66
CA TRP A 131 -4.95 1.97 14.22
C TRP A 131 -6.25 2.34 13.53
N PHE A 132 -7.38 2.15 14.23
CA PHE A 132 -8.73 2.32 13.69
C PHE A 132 -9.35 3.67 14.10
N GLN A 133 -8.64 4.45 14.91
CA GLN A 133 -9.05 5.75 15.42
C GLN A 133 -8.13 6.89 14.96
N SER A 134 -7.28 6.64 13.96
CA SER A 134 -6.37 7.66 13.41
C SER A 134 -7.16 8.78 12.72
N GLN A 135 -7.25 9.93 13.38
CA GLN A 135 -7.89 11.11 12.81
C GLN A 135 -7.16 11.58 11.55
N ASN A 136 -5.82 11.49 11.53
CA ASN A 136 -5.01 11.85 10.37
C ASN A 136 -5.38 11.02 9.12
N LEU A 137 -5.62 9.70 9.29
CA LEU A 137 -6.07 8.84 8.20
C LEU A 137 -7.47 9.25 7.70
N VAL A 138 -8.40 9.52 8.63
CA VAL A 138 -9.75 9.95 8.30
C VAL A 138 -9.73 11.28 7.57
N ASP A 139 -8.99 12.27 8.07
CA ASP A 139 -8.86 13.60 7.47
C ASP A 139 -8.22 13.53 6.08
N PHE A 140 -7.24 12.64 5.90
CA PHE A 140 -6.65 12.39 4.58
C PHE A 140 -7.70 11.90 3.58
N VAL A 141 -8.52 10.93 3.95
CA VAL A 141 -9.60 10.42 3.07
C VAL A 141 -10.61 11.53 2.76
N ILE A 142 -11.11 12.24 3.80
CA ILE A 142 -12.10 13.32 3.64
C ILE A 142 -11.57 14.41 2.70
N LYS A 143 -10.32 14.83 2.89
CA LYS A 143 -9.66 15.82 2.02
C LYS A 143 -9.71 15.38 0.55
N HIS A 144 -9.35 14.13 0.27
CA HIS A 144 -9.25 13.66 -1.11
C HIS A 144 -10.61 13.36 -1.74
N VAL A 145 -11.62 12.95 -0.96
CA VAL A 145 -13.01 12.80 -1.46
C VAL A 145 -13.59 14.13 -1.92
N LYS A 146 -13.32 15.21 -1.21
CA LYS A 146 -13.86 16.55 -1.52
C LYS A 146 -13.16 17.22 -2.72
N MET A 147 -11.99 16.76 -3.13
CA MET A 147 -11.27 17.35 -4.27
C MET A 147 -11.97 17.00 -5.60
N PRO A 148 -11.84 17.82 -6.67
CA PRO A 148 -12.31 17.48 -8.01
C PRO A 148 -11.74 16.12 -8.48
N THR A 149 -12.51 15.37 -9.26
CA THR A 149 -12.05 14.11 -9.84
C THR A 149 -10.85 14.37 -10.75
N ARG A 150 -9.80 13.57 -10.60
CA ARG A 150 -8.67 13.64 -11.53
C ARG A 150 -9.15 13.22 -12.92
N LYS A 151 -8.76 13.99 -13.92
CA LYS A 151 -8.95 13.59 -15.31
C LYS A 151 -7.95 12.47 -15.64
N PRO A 152 -8.32 11.52 -16.49
CA PRO A 152 -7.42 10.47 -16.93
C PRO A 152 -6.21 11.02 -17.71
#